data_f8ff7bb2c6dda3fb44f068a1820d2bf6
#
_entry.id   f8ff7bb2c6dda3fb44f068a1820d2bf6
#
_cell.length_a   1.000
_cell.length_b   1.000
_cell.length_c   1.000
_cell.angle_alpha   90.00
_cell.angle_beta   90.00
_cell.angle_gamma   90.00
#
_symmetry.space_group_name_H-M   'P 1'
#
loop_
_entity.id
_entity.type
_entity.pdbx_description
1 polymer ?
#
loop_
_entity_poly.entity_id
_entity_poly.type
_entity_poly.pdbx_seq_one_letter_code
_entity_poly.pdbx_strand_id
1 'polypeptide(L)'
;YYKSLGIKTGKAEVGGYIDRSVNITKLDQITILVSIGQHSVYFTIAIIACAWINRVCKNAWLLDAPHMKIAPGWSVGHYFIPVLNLWKPYMAMKDIRRTSYGNDHSLDKTLPLWWTMWLLFNVISLAVVWTTSNADNRENYVMANKLKLIKLPIEVALSISFSTIVMNITRTQKMRFSQWR
;
A
#
# COMPACT_ATOMS: atom_id res chain seq x y z
N TYR A 1 -53.77 38.97 6.46
CA TYR A 1 -53.87 37.50 6.35
C TYR A 1 -52.56 36.74 6.56
N TYR A 2 -51.42 37.43 6.55
CA TYR A 2 -50.09 36.79 6.77
C TYR A 2 -49.54 36.86 8.22
N LYS A 3 -50.28 37.43 9.14
CA LYS A 3 -49.82 37.66 10.51
C LYS A 3 -50.16 36.53 11.51
N SER A 4 -50.85 35.46 11.07
CA SER A 4 -51.29 34.34 11.93
C SER A 4 -50.51 33.05 11.74
N LEU A 5 -49.52 33.03 10.84
CA LEU A 5 -48.68 31.86 10.54
C LEU A 5 -47.33 31.93 11.27
N GLY A 6 -47.30 32.25 12.53
CA GLY A 6 -46.17 32.02 13.48
C GLY A 6 -44.76 31.77 12.89
N ILE A 7 -44.43 32.43 11.77
CA ILE A 7 -43.06 32.33 11.18
C ILE A 7 -42.15 33.17 12.06
N LYS A 8 -41.56 32.53 13.03
CA LYS A 8 -40.42 33.09 13.77
C LYS A 8 -39.32 33.34 12.75
N THR A 9 -39.16 34.60 12.40
CA THR A 9 -38.19 35.12 11.48
C THR A 9 -36.79 34.58 11.74
N GLY A 10 -36.28 33.94 10.79
CA GLY A 10 -35.02 33.51 10.27
C GLY A 10 -33.66 33.76 10.90
N LYS A 11 -33.56 34.29 12.14
CA LYS A 11 -32.23 34.43 12.76
C LYS A 11 -31.70 33.12 13.41
N ALA A 12 -32.61 32.30 13.96
CA ALA A 12 -32.20 31.04 14.59
C ALA A 12 -31.86 29.95 13.51
N GLU A 13 -32.59 29.95 12.37
CA GLU A 13 -32.31 29.02 11.27
C GLU A 13 -31.02 29.40 10.52
N VAL A 14 -30.77 30.70 10.30
CA VAL A 14 -29.52 31.16 9.67
C VAL A 14 -28.31 30.87 10.54
N GLY A 15 -28.40 31.03 11.86
CA GLY A 15 -27.34 30.69 12.81
C GLY A 15 -27.03 29.20 12.82
N GLY A 16 -28.05 28.35 12.80
CA GLY A 16 -27.89 26.90 12.75
C GLY A 16 -27.34 26.40 11.39
N TYR A 17 -27.70 27.07 10.31
CA TYR A 17 -27.18 26.74 8.97
C TYR A 17 -25.72 27.15 8.81
N ILE A 18 -25.35 28.35 9.30
CA ILE A 18 -23.97 28.83 9.26
C ILE A 18 -23.07 27.97 10.17
N ASP A 19 -23.51 27.61 11.36
CA ASP A 19 -22.72 26.75 12.26
C ASP A 19 -22.49 25.34 11.67
N ARG A 20 -23.52 24.77 11.05
CA ARG A 20 -23.39 23.47 10.36
C ARG A 20 -22.44 23.54 9.17
N SER A 21 -22.49 24.60 8.36
CA SER A 21 -21.60 24.78 7.20
C SER A 21 -20.14 24.96 7.63
N VAL A 22 -19.90 25.73 8.70
CA VAL A 22 -18.55 25.93 9.27
C VAL A 22 -17.98 24.61 9.82
N ASN A 23 -18.81 23.79 10.46
CA ASN A 23 -18.37 22.49 10.96
C ASN A 23 -18.06 21.50 9.81
N ILE A 24 -18.85 21.46 8.73
CA ILE A 24 -18.57 20.66 7.56
C ILE A 24 -17.23 21.07 6.94
N THR A 25 -16.98 22.36 6.77
CA THR A 25 -15.72 22.87 6.19
C THR A 25 -14.50 22.48 7.03
N LYS A 26 -14.60 22.51 8.36
CA LYS A 26 -13.51 22.07 9.26
C LYS A 26 -13.25 20.56 9.14
N LEU A 27 -14.30 19.74 9.07
CA LEU A 27 -14.18 18.30 8.88
C LEU A 27 -13.53 17.96 7.54
N ASP A 28 -13.88 18.68 6.47
CA ASP A 28 -13.28 18.51 5.16
C ASP A 28 -11.78 18.85 5.19
N GLN A 29 -11.38 19.93 5.83
CA GLN A 29 -9.99 20.32 6.01
C GLN A 29 -9.18 19.26 6.78
N ILE A 30 -9.72 18.74 7.87
CA ILE A 30 -9.10 17.67 8.65
C ILE A 30 -8.95 16.40 7.79
N THR A 31 -9.98 16.04 7.04
CA THR A 31 -9.94 14.88 6.13
C THR A 31 -8.86 15.01 5.07
N ILE A 32 -8.71 16.20 4.48
CA ILE A 32 -7.64 16.47 3.50
C ILE A 32 -6.26 16.33 4.16
N LEU A 33 -6.04 16.94 5.35
CA LEU A 33 -4.77 16.86 6.06
C LEU A 33 -4.40 15.40 6.42
N VAL A 34 -5.37 14.64 6.93
CA VAL A 34 -5.19 13.20 7.23
C VAL A 34 -4.84 12.42 5.96
N SER A 35 -5.53 12.70 4.85
CA SER A 35 -5.25 12.06 3.56
C SER A 35 -3.85 12.37 3.04
N ILE A 36 -3.41 13.62 3.12
CA ILE A 36 -2.05 14.02 2.74
C ILE A 36 -1.02 13.30 3.62
N GLY A 37 -1.24 13.28 4.94
CA GLY A 37 -0.37 12.57 5.88
C GLY A 37 -0.25 11.08 5.55
N GLN A 38 -1.37 10.43 5.29
CA GLN A 38 -1.41 9.01 4.93
C GLN A 38 -0.64 8.73 3.62
N HIS A 39 -0.86 9.54 2.57
CA HIS A 39 -0.14 9.38 1.30
C HIS A 39 1.36 9.62 1.47
N SER A 40 1.76 10.61 2.29
CA SER A 40 3.17 10.87 2.58
C SER A 40 3.85 9.68 3.25
N VAL A 41 3.17 9.03 4.20
CA VAL A 41 3.67 7.80 4.84
C VAL A 41 3.82 6.66 3.84
N TYR A 42 2.82 6.43 2.97
CA TYR A 42 2.91 5.41 1.92
C TYR A 42 4.08 5.67 0.96
N PHE A 43 4.27 6.89 0.52
CA PHE A 43 5.41 7.27 -0.34
C PHE A 43 6.76 7.00 0.34
N THR A 44 6.89 7.36 1.60
CA THR A 44 8.10 7.13 2.38
C THR A 44 8.40 5.64 2.50
N ILE A 45 7.41 4.82 2.83
CA ILE A 45 7.54 3.36 2.91
C ILE A 45 7.93 2.78 1.55
N ALA A 46 7.32 3.24 0.46
CA ALA A 46 7.64 2.78 -0.88
C ALA A 46 9.11 3.08 -1.26
N ILE A 47 9.60 4.29 -0.97
CA ILE A 47 11.00 4.67 -1.20
C ILE A 47 11.96 3.77 -0.40
N ILE A 48 11.68 3.56 0.88
CA ILE A 48 12.49 2.71 1.75
C ILE A 48 12.49 1.25 1.24
N ALA A 49 11.33 0.74 0.84
CA ALA A 49 11.20 -0.61 0.28
C ALA A 49 11.99 -0.76 -1.03
N CYS A 50 11.90 0.21 -1.95
CA CYS A 50 12.68 0.23 -3.19
C CYS A 50 14.19 0.25 -2.93
N ALA A 51 14.65 1.10 -1.99
CA ALA A 51 16.06 1.17 -1.60
C ALA A 51 16.54 -0.15 -0.99
N TRP A 52 15.71 -0.79 -0.14
CA TRP A 52 16.02 -2.09 0.44
C TRP A 52 16.07 -3.18 -0.63
N ILE A 53 15.09 -3.28 -1.55
CA ILE A 53 15.09 -4.26 -2.63
C ILE A 53 16.35 -4.14 -3.49
N ASN A 54 16.71 -2.91 -3.88
CA ASN A 54 17.93 -2.67 -4.65
C ASN A 54 19.18 -3.16 -3.89
N ARG A 55 19.27 -2.84 -2.60
CA ARG A 55 20.39 -3.26 -1.74
C ARG A 55 20.50 -4.77 -1.62
N VAL A 56 19.41 -5.48 -1.31
CA VAL A 56 19.45 -6.93 -1.17
C VAL A 56 19.69 -7.64 -2.50
N CYS A 57 19.27 -7.04 -3.63
CA CYS A 57 19.60 -7.52 -4.95
C CYS A 57 21.11 -7.38 -5.25
N LYS A 58 21.73 -6.24 -4.92
CA LYS A 58 23.20 -6.07 -5.03
C LYS A 58 23.94 -7.08 -4.16
N ASN A 59 23.49 -7.29 -2.94
CA ASN A 59 24.07 -8.29 -2.05
C ASN A 59 23.95 -9.72 -2.61
N ALA A 60 22.80 -10.05 -3.22
CA ALA A 60 22.60 -11.35 -3.86
C ALA A 60 23.57 -11.56 -5.03
N TRP A 61 23.83 -10.53 -5.84
CA TRP A 61 24.85 -10.56 -6.89
C TRP A 61 26.25 -10.83 -6.36
N LEU A 62 26.61 -10.29 -5.19
CA LEU A 62 27.89 -10.54 -4.54
C LEU A 62 28.01 -11.96 -3.98
N LEU A 63 26.89 -12.54 -3.55
CA LEU A 63 26.85 -13.89 -2.98
C LEU A 63 26.90 -14.99 -4.04
N ASP A 64 26.22 -14.82 -5.17
CA ASP A 64 26.09 -15.85 -6.21
C ASP A 64 25.63 -15.25 -7.55
N ALA A 65 26.52 -14.52 -8.21
CA ALA A 65 26.25 -13.85 -9.49
C ALA A 65 25.68 -14.78 -10.59
N PRO A 66 26.18 -16.04 -10.79
CA PRO A 66 25.71 -16.91 -11.87
C PRO A 66 24.21 -17.23 -11.78
N HIS A 67 23.60 -17.22 -10.60
CA HIS A 67 22.19 -17.54 -10.40
C HIS A 67 21.27 -16.33 -10.43
N MET A 68 21.81 -15.11 -10.46
CA MET A 68 21.04 -13.87 -10.53
C MET A 68 20.70 -13.50 -11.98
N LYS A 69 19.40 -13.39 -12.29
CA LYS A 69 18.92 -13.06 -13.64
C LYS A 69 18.51 -11.59 -13.80
N ILE A 70 18.25 -10.89 -12.69
CA ILE A 70 17.73 -9.52 -12.69
C ILE A 70 18.76 -8.57 -12.13
N ALA A 71 19.11 -7.54 -12.91
CA ALA A 71 20.02 -6.48 -12.46
C ALA A 71 19.40 -5.65 -11.31
N PRO A 72 20.22 -5.12 -10.36
CA PRO A 72 19.72 -4.41 -9.18
C PRO A 72 18.78 -3.26 -9.50
N GLY A 73 19.06 -2.45 -10.51
CA GLY A 73 18.16 -1.37 -10.94
C GLY A 73 16.80 -1.87 -11.43
N TRP A 74 16.78 -2.96 -12.19
CA TRP A 74 15.56 -3.56 -12.70
C TRP A 74 14.75 -4.31 -11.64
N SER A 75 15.36 -4.74 -10.54
CA SER A 75 14.63 -5.31 -9.41
C SER A 75 13.60 -4.34 -8.82
N VAL A 76 13.85 -3.04 -8.97
CA VAL A 76 12.93 -1.94 -8.59
C VAL A 76 12.19 -1.40 -9.81
N GLY A 77 12.85 -1.23 -10.95
CA GLY A 77 12.27 -0.62 -12.14
C GLY A 77 10.99 -1.29 -12.63
N HIS A 78 10.89 -2.62 -12.49
CA HIS A 78 9.71 -3.37 -12.89
C HIS A 78 8.42 -2.98 -12.14
N TYR A 79 8.50 -2.41 -10.94
CA TYR A 79 7.32 -1.94 -10.20
C TYR A 79 6.61 -0.76 -10.86
N PHE A 80 7.33 0.02 -11.70
CA PHE A 80 6.81 1.22 -12.35
C PHE A 80 6.26 0.95 -13.77
N ILE A 81 6.42 -0.25 -14.30
CA ILE A 81 5.90 -0.63 -15.62
C ILE A 81 4.63 -1.47 -15.41
N PRO A 82 3.43 -0.95 -15.76
CA PRO A 82 2.14 -1.55 -15.37
C PRO A 82 2.01 -3.04 -15.69
N VAL A 83 2.40 -3.45 -16.90
CA VAL A 83 2.29 -4.85 -17.32
C VAL A 83 3.31 -5.72 -16.60
N LEU A 84 4.58 -5.29 -16.53
CA LEU A 84 5.67 -6.04 -15.90
C LEU A 84 5.49 -6.12 -14.37
N ASN A 85 4.84 -5.14 -13.78
CA ASN A 85 4.53 -5.08 -12.36
C ASN A 85 3.67 -6.26 -11.87
N LEU A 86 2.98 -6.97 -12.76
CA LEU A 86 2.14 -8.11 -12.38
C LEU A 86 2.93 -9.39 -12.04
N TRP A 87 4.18 -9.55 -12.50
CA TRP A 87 4.95 -10.77 -12.23
C TRP A 87 6.46 -10.55 -12.04
N LYS A 88 7.06 -9.54 -12.67
CA LYS A 88 8.52 -9.33 -12.61
C LYS A 88 9.05 -9.05 -11.21
N PRO A 89 8.38 -8.24 -10.36
CA PRO A 89 8.81 -8.04 -8.98
C PRO A 89 8.82 -9.33 -8.17
N TYR A 90 7.82 -10.19 -8.35
CA TYR A 90 7.79 -11.51 -7.71
C TYR A 90 8.97 -12.37 -8.14
N MET A 91 9.28 -12.40 -9.45
CA MET A 91 10.43 -13.14 -9.96
C MET A 91 11.75 -12.60 -9.41
N ALA A 92 11.90 -11.25 -9.34
CA ALA A 92 13.07 -10.62 -8.76
C ALA A 92 13.27 -11.03 -7.29
N MET A 93 12.21 -10.96 -6.48
CA MET A 93 12.25 -11.34 -5.08
C MET A 93 12.51 -12.85 -4.90
N LYS A 94 11.99 -13.68 -5.81
CA LYS A 94 12.26 -15.13 -5.82
C LYS A 94 13.75 -15.41 -6.09
N ASP A 95 14.35 -14.74 -7.08
CA ASP A 95 15.78 -14.90 -7.40
C ASP A 95 16.65 -14.39 -6.24
N ILE A 96 16.37 -13.20 -5.70
CA ILE A 96 17.07 -12.64 -4.53
C ILE A 96 17.02 -13.61 -3.35
N ARG A 97 15.83 -14.14 -3.06
CA ARG A 97 15.63 -15.08 -1.97
C ARG A 97 16.43 -16.37 -2.21
N ARG A 98 16.26 -17.00 -3.38
CA ARG A 98 16.97 -18.24 -3.74
C ARG A 98 18.48 -18.07 -3.56
N THR A 99 19.03 -17.00 -4.09
CA THR A 99 20.47 -16.71 -3.98
C THR A 99 20.90 -16.42 -2.53
N SER A 100 20.06 -15.75 -1.76
CA SER A 100 20.38 -15.44 -0.35
C SER A 100 20.40 -16.70 0.53
N TYR A 101 19.50 -17.65 0.31
CA TYR A 101 19.39 -18.88 1.11
C TYR A 101 20.35 -20.00 0.64
N GLY A 102 20.85 -19.94 -0.60
CA GLY A 102 21.67 -21.01 -1.17
C GLY A 102 20.86 -22.30 -1.37
N ASN A 103 21.40 -23.43 -0.91
CA ASN A 103 20.77 -24.76 -1.07
C ASN A 103 19.65 -25.03 -0.04
N ASP A 104 19.48 -24.18 0.94
CA ASP A 104 18.39 -24.31 1.92
C ASP A 104 17.07 -23.81 1.33
N HIS A 105 16.44 -24.68 0.55
CA HIS A 105 15.12 -24.44 -0.04
C HIS A 105 14.02 -24.76 0.97
N SER A 106 13.88 -23.96 2.02
CA SER A 106 12.68 -24.06 2.84
C SER A 106 11.46 -23.71 1.98
N LEU A 107 10.41 -24.55 2.03
CA LEU A 107 9.12 -24.38 1.36
C LEU A 107 8.29 -23.23 1.99
N ASP A 108 8.96 -22.15 2.34
CA ASP A 108 8.35 -20.99 2.94
C ASP A 108 7.38 -20.32 1.96
N LYS A 109 6.10 -20.36 2.29
CA LYS A 109 4.99 -19.79 1.51
C LYS A 109 4.84 -18.27 1.69
N THR A 110 5.72 -17.61 2.43
CA THR A 110 5.63 -16.18 2.75
C THR A 110 5.72 -15.32 1.48
N LEU A 111 6.60 -15.67 0.54
CA LEU A 111 6.76 -14.91 -0.70
C LEU A 111 5.54 -15.01 -1.63
N PRO A 112 4.98 -16.20 -1.92
CA PRO A 112 3.73 -16.29 -2.68
C PRO A 112 2.57 -15.59 -1.97
N LEU A 113 2.45 -15.75 -0.64
CA LEU A 113 1.41 -15.09 0.16
C LEU A 113 1.50 -13.57 0.03
N TRP A 114 2.69 -13.00 0.26
CA TRP A 114 2.93 -11.56 0.09
C TRP A 114 2.51 -11.08 -1.29
N TRP A 115 2.89 -11.81 -2.34
CA TRP A 115 2.58 -11.42 -3.71
C TRP A 115 1.08 -11.48 -4.01
N THR A 116 0.39 -12.52 -3.55
CA THR A 116 -1.07 -12.66 -3.68
C THR A 116 -1.79 -11.52 -2.96
N MET A 117 -1.39 -11.21 -1.72
CA MET A 117 -1.96 -10.08 -0.96
C MET A 117 -1.70 -8.75 -1.65
N TRP A 118 -0.51 -8.57 -2.25
CA TRP A 118 -0.19 -7.36 -3.00
C TRP A 118 -1.07 -7.19 -4.25
N LEU A 119 -1.30 -8.25 -5.01
CA LEU A 119 -2.20 -8.22 -6.18
C LEU A 119 -3.64 -7.92 -5.76
N LEU A 120 -4.15 -8.60 -4.73
CA LEU A 120 -5.49 -8.35 -4.18
C LEU A 120 -5.66 -6.91 -3.70
N PHE A 121 -4.66 -6.39 -2.99
CA PHE A 121 -4.64 -5.00 -2.54
C PHE A 121 -4.76 -4.02 -3.72
N ASN A 122 -4.02 -4.24 -4.81
CA ASN A 122 -4.08 -3.37 -5.99
C ASN A 122 -5.44 -3.44 -6.68
N VAL A 123 -6.02 -4.64 -6.84
CA VAL A 123 -7.35 -4.83 -7.45
C VAL A 123 -8.43 -4.13 -6.62
N ILE A 124 -8.44 -4.34 -5.30
CA ILE A 124 -9.42 -3.69 -4.41
C ILE A 124 -9.22 -2.17 -4.39
N SER A 125 -7.97 -1.70 -4.40
CA SER A 125 -7.66 -0.26 -4.44
C SER A 125 -8.21 0.38 -5.72
N LEU A 126 -8.05 -0.28 -6.86
CA LEU A 126 -8.62 0.17 -8.14
C LEU A 126 -10.15 0.21 -8.08
N ALA A 127 -10.80 -0.83 -7.52
CA ALA A 127 -12.24 -0.88 -7.33
C ALA A 127 -12.74 0.25 -6.40
N VAL A 128 -12.01 0.56 -5.31
CA VAL A 128 -12.32 1.69 -4.42
C VAL A 128 -12.24 3.01 -5.17
N VAL A 129 -11.17 3.24 -5.95
CA VAL A 129 -11.02 4.46 -6.75
C VAL A 129 -12.16 4.58 -7.74
N TRP A 130 -12.47 3.52 -8.47
CA TRP A 130 -13.54 3.52 -9.47
C TRP A 130 -14.93 3.81 -8.85
N THR A 131 -15.28 3.14 -7.74
CA THR A 131 -16.55 3.35 -7.04
C THR A 131 -16.64 4.74 -6.44
N THR A 132 -15.52 5.32 -5.95
CA THR A 132 -15.51 6.66 -5.38
C THR A 132 -15.61 7.73 -6.47
N SER A 133 -14.96 7.54 -7.62
CA SER A 133 -15.00 8.50 -8.75
C SER A 133 -16.37 8.56 -9.43
N ASN A 134 -17.16 7.47 -9.33
CA ASN A 134 -18.51 7.39 -9.89
C ASN A 134 -19.60 7.45 -8.78
N ALA A 135 -19.28 8.10 -7.66
CA ALA A 135 -20.16 8.13 -6.49
C ALA A 135 -21.26 9.22 -6.61
N ASP A 136 -22.01 9.21 -7.70
CA ASP A 136 -23.19 10.08 -7.86
C ASP A 136 -24.39 9.62 -7.00
N ASN A 137 -24.35 8.37 -6.51
CA ASN A 137 -25.42 7.73 -5.76
C ASN A 137 -24.92 7.24 -4.39
N ARG A 138 -25.84 7.25 -3.39
CA ARG A 138 -25.60 6.75 -2.03
C ARG A 138 -25.06 5.30 -2.02
N GLU A 139 -25.52 4.47 -2.97
CA GLU A 139 -25.11 3.07 -3.07
C GLU A 139 -23.60 2.93 -3.36
N ASN A 140 -23.04 3.76 -4.25
CA ASN A 140 -21.62 3.76 -4.58
C ASN A 140 -20.75 4.17 -3.38
N TYR A 141 -21.21 5.13 -2.56
CA TYR A 141 -20.52 5.49 -1.30
C TYR A 141 -20.50 4.32 -0.31
N VAL A 142 -21.64 3.63 -0.15
CA VAL A 142 -21.71 2.46 0.73
C VAL A 142 -20.81 1.34 0.23
N MET A 143 -20.78 1.09 -1.09
CA MET A 143 -19.91 0.09 -1.70
C MET A 143 -18.43 0.44 -1.51
N ALA A 144 -18.02 1.68 -1.76
CA ALA A 144 -16.65 2.15 -1.54
C ALA A 144 -16.20 1.95 -0.09
N ASN A 145 -17.07 2.24 0.89
CA ASN A 145 -16.76 2.05 2.31
C ASN A 145 -16.65 0.55 2.68
N LYS A 146 -17.51 -0.31 2.13
CA LYS A 146 -17.38 -1.77 2.31
C LYS A 146 -16.05 -2.29 1.76
N LEU A 147 -15.66 -1.85 0.57
CA LEU A 147 -14.38 -2.22 -0.04
C LEU A 147 -13.18 -1.75 0.79
N LYS A 148 -13.23 -0.54 1.36
CA LYS A 148 -12.20 -0.05 2.29
C LYS A 148 -12.07 -0.93 3.53
N LEU A 149 -13.18 -1.40 4.10
CA LEU A 149 -13.16 -2.32 5.24
C LEU A 149 -12.54 -3.67 4.89
N ILE A 150 -12.86 -4.23 3.71
CA ILE A 150 -12.26 -5.48 3.22
C ILE A 150 -10.77 -5.32 2.96
N LYS A 151 -10.33 -4.14 2.55
CA LYS A 151 -8.94 -3.82 2.27
C LYS A 151 -8.05 -3.88 3.53
N LEU A 152 -8.55 -3.49 4.70
CA LEU A 152 -7.79 -3.40 5.94
C LEU A 152 -7.09 -4.72 6.35
N PRO A 153 -7.76 -5.88 6.44
CA PRO A 153 -7.09 -7.13 6.80
C PRO A 153 -6.04 -7.55 5.74
N ILE A 154 -6.25 -7.21 4.47
CA ILE A 154 -5.29 -7.48 3.40
C ILE A 154 -4.03 -6.62 3.57
N GLU A 155 -4.17 -5.34 3.94
CA GLU A 155 -3.05 -4.45 4.25
C GLU A 155 -2.21 -4.97 5.43
N VAL A 156 -2.87 -5.46 6.47
CA VAL A 156 -2.19 -6.04 7.63
C VAL A 156 -1.42 -7.30 7.23
N ALA A 157 -2.05 -8.22 6.50
CA ALA A 157 -1.41 -9.44 6.02
C ALA A 157 -0.24 -9.16 5.07
N LEU A 158 -0.40 -8.17 4.18
CA LEU A 158 0.64 -7.68 3.29
C LEU A 158 1.85 -7.13 4.07
N SER A 159 1.59 -6.30 5.07
CA SER A 159 2.63 -5.68 5.90
C SER A 159 3.40 -6.72 6.73
N ILE A 160 2.70 -7.67 7.34
CA ILE A 160 3.32 -8.75 8.12
C ILE A 160 4.17 -9.64 7.23
N SER A 161 3.63 -10.09 6.09
CA SER A 161 4.35 -10.96 5.16
C SER A 161 5.58 -10.27 4.56
N PHE A 162 5.47 -8.99 4.17
CA PHE A 162 6.61 -8.22 3.68
C PHE A 162 7.69 -8.01 4.76
N SER A 163 7.30 -7.65 5.97
CA SER A 163 8.23 -7.50 7.10
C SER A 163 8.98 -8.79 7.40
N THR A 164 8.30 -9.93 7.33
CA THR A 164 8.91 -11.26 7.50
C THR A 164 9.95 -11.53 6.40
N ILE A 165 9.63 -11.21 5.14
CA ILE A 165 10.57 -11.35 4.01
C ILE A 165 11.80 -10.46 4.24
N VAL A 166 11.60 -9.20 4.63
CA VAL A 166 12.68 -8.24 4.91
C VAL A 166 13.62 -8.76 5.98
N MET A 167 13.08 -9.21 7.12
CA MET A 167 13.86 -9.74 8.22
C MET A 167 14.64 -11.00 7.81
N ASN A 168 13.98 -11.95 7.18
CA ASN A 168 14.57 -13.23 6.83
C ASN A 168 15.70 -13.07 5.80
N ILE A 169 15.47 -12.35 4.70
CA ILE A 169 16.51 -12.13 3.67
C ILE A 169 17.68 -11.36 4.27
N THR A 170 17.42 -10.28 5.02
CA THR A 170 18.49 -9.47 5.62
C THR A 170 19.33 -10.28 6.59
N ARG A 171 18.70 -11.07 7.46
CA ARG A 171 19.40 -11.95 8.41
C ARG A 171 20.26 -12.98 7.70
N THR A 172 19.71 -13.66 6.71
CA THR A 172 20.41 -14.70 5.95
C THR A 172 21.63 -14.13 5.20
N GLN A 173 21.45 -13.00 4.50
CA GLN A 173 22.58 -12.34 3.83
C GLN A 173 23.66 -11.91 4.83
N LYS A 174 23.28 -11.35 5.98
CA LYS A 174 24.24 -10.96 7.04
C LYS A 174 25.04 -12.17 7.54
N MET A 175 24.40 -13.32 7.79
CA MET A 175 25.07 -14.55 8.22
C MET A 175 26.04 -15.05 7.15
N ARG A 176 25.66 -15.08 5.88
CA ARG A 176 26.53 -15.53 4.79
C ARG A 176 27.75 -14.63 4.61
N PHE A 177 27.59 -13.32 4.71
CA PHE A 177 28.74 -12.40 4.66
C PHE A 177 29.68 -12.51 5.88
N SER A 178 29.18 -12.90 7.05
CA SER A 178 30.02 -13.13 8.23
C SER A 178 30.88 -14.38 8.12
N GLN A 179 30.50 -15.35 7.29
CA GLN A 179 31.27 -16.57 7.03
C GLN A 179 32.43 -16.36 6.05
N TRP A 180 32.45 -15.22 5.33
CA TRP A 180 33.53 -14.89 4.37
C TRP A 180 34.65 -14.07 4.99
N ARG A 181 34.51 -13.66 6.24
CA ARG A 181 35.58 -13.00 7.04
C ARG A 181 36.34 -14.02 7.87
#